data_2105484e287f1a0891bbf4d811f5dd9e
#
_entry.id   2105484e287f1a0891bbf4d811f5dd9e
#
_cell.length_a   1.000
_cell.length_b   1.000
_cell.length_c   1.000
_cell.angle_alpha   90.00
_cell.angle_beta   90.00
_cell.angle_gamma   90.00
#
_symmetry.space_group_name_H-M   'P 1'
#
loop_
_entity.id
_entity.type
_entity.pdbx_description
1 polymer ?
#
loop_
_entity_poly.entity_id
_entity_poly.type
_entity_poly.pdbx_seq_one_letter_code
_entity_poly.pdbx_strand_id
1 'polypeptide(L)'
;GLIERYQTIVKTNIKTAIGTDASHGEIADNAILMNKVMNDTVENAIKGITINGAELCGLEHLVGSITEGKYADIVACKGNVENNIELLKNVDFVMKDGKIYKDNH
;
A
#
# COMPACT_ATOMS: atom_id res chain seq x y z
N GLY A 1 -23.52 4.31 -9.11
CA GLY A 1 -22.44 3.89 -9.98
C GLY A 1 -21.39 3.04 -9.29
N LEU A 2 -20.29 2.78 -9.94
CA LEU A 2 -19.23 1.93 -9.42
C LEU A 2 -18.55 2.52 -8.18
N ILE A 3 -18.30 3.84 -8.20
CA ILE A 3 -17.66 4.53 -7.06
C ILE A 3 -18.49 4.39 -5.80
N GLU A 4 -19.80 4.59 -5.89
CA GLU A 4 -20.70 4.47 -4.73
C GLU A 4 -20.72 3.06 -4.18
N ARG A 5 -20.63 2.05 -5.05
CA ARG A 5 -20.54 0.65 -4.61
C ARG A 5 -19.28 0.41 -3.80
N TYR A 6 -18.14 0.90 -4.26
CA TYR A 6 -16.88 0.76 -3.54
C TYR A 6 -16.88 1.55 -2.24
N GLN A 7 -17.46 2.75 -2.23
CA GLN A 7 -17.62 3.52 -0.99
C GLN A 7 -18.47 2.76 0.04
N THR A 8 -19.49 2.04 -0.42
CA THR A 8 -20.32 1.19 0.44
C THR A 8 -19.49 0.06 1.05
N ILE A 9 -18.64 -0.59 0.27
CA ILE A 9 -17.73 -1.65 0.75
C ILE A 9 -16.80 -1.09 1.81
N VAL A 10 -16.21 0.08 1.60
CA VAL A 10 -15.32 0.74 2.57
C VAL A 10 -16.04 0.97 3.90
N LYS A 11 -17.30 1.41 3.86
CA LYS A 11 -18.08 1.68 5.06
C LYS A 11 -18.39 0.42 5.89
N THR A 12 -18.36 -0.76 5.27
CA THR A 12 -18.64 -2.02 5.98
C THR A 12 -17.44 -2.58 6.73
N ASN A 13 -16.28 -1.93 6.64
CA ASN A 13 -15.03 -2.39 7.24
C ASN A 13 -14.58 -3.78 6.77
N ILE A 14 -14.99 -4.21 5.59
CA ILE A 14 -14.48 -5.42 4.99
C ILE A 14 -13.00 -5.21 4.68
N LYS A 15 -12.15 -6.15 5.10
CA LYS A 15 -10.73 -6.10 4.78
C LYS A 15 -10.56 -6.28 3.27
N THR A 16 -9.89 -5.33 2.61
CA THR A 16 -9.68 -5.35 1.16
C THR A 16 -8.20 -5.35 0.83
N ALA A 17 -7.85 -6.02 -0.26
CA ALA A 17 -6.53 -5.95 -0.86
C ALA A 17 -6.66 -5.24 -2.21
N ILE A 18 -5.63 -4.50 -2.58
CA ILE A 18 -5.62 -3.73 -3.82
C ILE A 18 -4.69 -4.42 -4.80
N GLY A 19 -5.22 -4.71 -5.98
CA GLY A 19 -4.45 -5.20 -7.11
C GLY A 19 -4.59 -4.27 -8.30
N THR A 20 -3.67 -4.38 -9.24
CA THR A 20 -3.75 -3.62 -10.48
C THR A 20 -3.41 -4.53 -11.66
N ASP A 21 -4.20 -4.43 -12.72
CA ASP A 21 -3.92 -5.09 -14.00
C ASP A 21 -3.03 -4.20 -14.89
N ALA A 22 -2.61 -3.07 -14.38
CA ALA A 22 -1.88 -2.05 -15.13
C ALA A 22 -0.38 -2.28 -15.07
N SER A 23 0.37 -1.40 -15.72
CA SER A 23 1.82 -1.42 -15.78
C SER A 23 2.47 -1.19 -14.41
N HIS A 24 3.77 -1.46 -14.31
CA HIS A 24 4.55 -1.25 -13.10
C HIS A 24 4.45 0.19 -12.59
N GLY A 25 4.41 0.35 -11.27
CA GLY A 25 4.43 1.65 -10.63
C GLY A 25 3.07 2.26 -10.36
N GLU A 26 1.98 1.64 -10.80
CA GLU A 26 0.64 2.19 -10.64
C GLU A 26 -0.05 1.80 -9.33
N ILE A 27 0.55 0.95 -8.51
CA ILE A 27 -0.07 0.53 -7.24
C ILE A 27 -0.25 1.70 -6.27
N ALA A 28 0.69 2.66 -6.26
CA ALA A 28 0.57 3.86 -5.44
C ALA A 28 -0.65 4.70 -5.87
N ASP A 29 -0.88 4.81 -7.18
CA ASP A 29 -2.06 5.52 -7.70
C ASP A 29 -3.36 4.87 -7.25
N ASN A 30 -3.39 3.54 -7.19
CA ASN A 30 -4.57 2.81 -6.70
C ASN A 30 -4.81 3.05 -5.21
N ALA A 31 -3.77 3.10 -4.39
CA ALA A 31 -3.89 3.43 -2.97
C ALA A 31 -4.42 4.87 -2.79
N ILE A 32 -3.92 5.80 -3.58
CA ILE A 32 -4.38 7.20 -3.56
C ILE A 32 -5.86 7.27 -3.95
N LEU A 33 -6.28 6.54 -4.97
CA LEU A 33 -7.67 6.46 -5.40
C LEU A 33 -8.56 5.94 -4.27
N MET A 34 -8.16 4.87 -3.58
CA MET A 34 -8.92 4.32 -2.45
C MET A 34 -9.11 5.35 -1.35
N ASN A 35 -8.09 6.11 -1.03
CA ASN A 35 -8.19 7.15 -0.01
C ASN A 35 -9.07 8.32 -0.45
N LYS A 36 -8.78 8.92 -1.62
CA LYS A 36 -9.38 10.19 -2.03
C LYS A 36 -10.76 10.06 -2.65
N VAL A 37 -11.00 9.01 -3.41
CA VAL A 37 -12.26 8.83 -4.15
C VAL A 37 -13.19 7.88 -3.45
N MET A 38 -12.68 6.79 -2.91
CA MET A 38 -13.49 5.76 -2.23
C MET A 38 -13.70 6.07 -0.74
N ASN A 39 -13.15 7.16 -0.24
CA ASN A 39 -13.28 7.63 1.15
C ASN A 39 -12.70 6.67 2.19
N ASP A 40 -11.73 5.86 1.83
CA ASP A 40 -11.02 5.04 2.80
C ASP A 40 -9.96 5.86 3.52
N THR A 41 -9.50 5.37 4.68
CA THR A 41 -8.41 6.02 5.40
C THR A 41 -7.08 5.77 4.70
N VAL A 42 -6.11 6.65 4.93
CA VAL A 42 -4.75 6.46 4.41
C VAL A 42 -4.17 5.14 4.92
N GLU A 43 -4.37 4.84 6.20
CA GLU A 43 -3.89 3.60 6.81
C GLU A 43 -4.47 2.36 6.09
N ASN A 44 -5.79 2.32 5.87
CA ASN A 44 -6.41 1.20 5.18
C ASN A 44 -5.97 1.08 3.73
N ALA A 45 -5.78 2.20 3.04
CA ALA A 45 -5.28 2.19 1.66
C ALA A 45 -3.86 1.59 1.60
N ILE A 46 -2.99 1.95 2.53
CA ILE A 46 -1.63 1.39 2.61
C ILE A 46 -1.68 -0.10 2.97
N LYS A 47 -2.52 -0.48 3.93
CA LYS A 47 -2.69 -1.91 4.26
C LYS A 47 -3.19 -2.71 3.07
N GLY A 48 -4.03 -2.11 2.23
CA GLY A 48 -4.54 -2.76 1.02
C GLY A 48 -3.46 -3.14 0.02
N ILE A 49 -2.40 -2.35 -0.06
CA ILE A 49 -1.26 -2.62 -0.96
C ILE A 49 -0.10 -3.33 -0.26
N THR A 50 -0.22 -3.67 1.01
CA THR A 50 0.83 -4.33 1.80
C THR A 50 0.29 -5.58 2.48
N ILE A 51 -0.01 -5.49 3.78
CA ILE A 51 -0.33 -6.67 4.60
C ILE A 51 -1.62 -7.38 4.14
N ASN A 52 -2.65 -6.65 3.71
CA ASN A 52 -3.88 -7.29 3.26
C ASN A 52 -3.66 -8.11 1.97
N GLY A 53 -2.81 -7.61 1.07
CA GLY A 53 -2.41 -8.37 -0.11
C GLY A 53 -1.61 -9.61 0.25
N ALA A 54 -0.70 -9.49 1.20
CA ALA A 54 0.08 -10.63 1.69
C ALA A 54 -0.83 -11.69 2.30
N GLU A 55 -1.80 -11.30 3.11
CA GLU A 55 -2.78 -12.23 3.70
C GLU A 55 -3.59 -12.95 2.63
N LEU A 56 -4.04 -12.22 1.61
CA LEU A 56 -4.79 -12.81 0.50
C LEU A 56 -3.98 -13.89 -0.22
N CYS A 57 -2.68 -13.69 -0.35
CA CYS A 57 -1.77 -14.64 -0.99
C CYS A 57 -1.22 -15.71 -0.05
N GLY A 58 -1.54 -15.66 1.25
CA GLY A 58 -1.00 -16.58 2.25
C GLY A 58 0.46 -16.33 2.61
N LEU A 59 0.96 -15.10 2.37
CA LEU A 59 2.36 -14.73 2.57
C LEU A 59 2.59 -13.76 3.74
N GLU A 60 1.58 -13.55 4.58
CA GLU A 60 1.62 -12.57 5.68
C GLU A 60 2.71 -12.86 6.71
N HIS A 61 3.19 -14.09 6.79
CA HIS A 61 4.28 -14.47 7.69
C HIS A 61 5.66 -14.17 7.10
N LEU A 62 5.74 -13.83 5.83
CA LEU A 62 7.00 -13.53 5.12
C LEU A 62 7.15 -12.07 4.73
N VAL A 63 6.06 -11.41 4.34
CA VAL A 63 6.08 -10.05 3.78
C VAL A 63 4.83 -9.28 4.21
N GLY A 64 4.78 -8.01 3.85
CA GLY A 64 3.59 -7.16 4.01
C GLY A 64 3.64 -6.23 5.21
N SER A 65 4.55 -6.43 6.13
CA SER A 65 4.77 -5.53 7.26
C SER A 65 6.22 -5.58 7.70
N ILE A 66 6.66 -4.53 8.41
CA ILE A 66 7.99 -4.48 9.01
C ILE A 66 7.89 -5.16 10.37
N THR A 67 8.19 -6.44 10.40
CA THR A 67 8.08 -7.27 11.59
C THR A 67 9.27 -8.22 11.65
N GLU A 68 9.79 -8.44 12.85
CA GLU A 68 10.90 -9.36 13.04
C GLU A 68 10.58 -10.74 12.46
N GLY A 69 11.53 -11.30 11.73
CA GLY A 69 11.38 -12.61 11.08
C GLY A 69 10.87 -12.55 9.65
N LYS A 70 10.39 -11.40 9.18
CA LYS A 70 9.97 -11.24 7.79
C LYS A 70 11.11 -10.74 6.91
N TYR A 71 10.95 -10.90 5.60
CA TYR A 71 11.91 -10.34 4.64
C TYR A 71 12.00 -8.83 4.79
N ALA A 72 13.20 -8.30 4.68
CA ALA A 72 13.42 -6.86 4.71
C ALA A 72 13.14 -6.25 3.33
N ASP A 73 11.85 -6.19 2.98
CA ASP A 73 11.31 -5.55 1.77
C ASP A 73 10.68 -4.24 2.22
N ILE A 74 11.41 -3.14 2.07
CA ILE A 74 11.07 -1.87 2.69
C ILE A 74 11.20 -0.74 1.67
N VAL A 75 10.19 0.13 1.64
CA VAL A 75 10.27 1.39 0.92
C VAL A 75 10.08 2.54 1.90
N ALA A 76 10.70 3.67 1.62
CA ALA A 76 10.52 4.87 2.41
C ALA A 76 10.30 6.09 1.51
N CYS A 77 9.47 6.99 2.00
CA CYS A 77 9.18 8.26 1.37
C CYS A 77 9.53 9.38 2.35
N LYS A 78 10.05 10.50 1.85
CA LYS A 78 10.23 11.69 2.70
C LYS A 78 8.89 12.28 3.06
N GLY A 79 8.77 12.76 4.29
CA GLY A 79 7.57 13.41 4.77
C GLY A 79 6.60 12.45 5.44
N ASN A 80 5.41 12.96 5.78
CA ASN A 80 4.39 12.22 6.51
C ASN A 80 3.30 11.77 5.56
N VAL A 81 3.32 10.49 5.19
CA VAL A 81 2.35 9.90 4.25
C VAL A 81 0.92 9.95 4.82
N GLU A 82 0.74 9.83 6.14
CA GLU A 82 -0.60 9.93 6.74
C GLU A 82 -1.27 11.27 6.44
N ASN A 83 -0.48 12.34 6.38
CA ASN A 83 -1.00 13.67 6.08
C ASN A 83 -1.07 13.96 4.58
N ASN A 84 -0.33 13.22 3.77
CA ASN A 84 -0.30 13.42 2.32
C ASN A 84 0.03 12.11 1.61
N ILE A 85 -0.99 11.39 1.22
CA ILE A 85 -0.85 10.09 0.54
C ILE A 85 -0.14 10.21 -0.83
N GLU A 86 -0.16 11.39 -1.46
CA GLU A 86 0.55 11.63 -2.72
C GLU A 86 2.06 11.37 -2.61
N LEU A 87 2.61 11.43 -1.40
CA LEU A 87 4.03 11.13 -1.17
C LEU A 87 4.41 9.70 -1.54
N LEU A 88 3.45 8.78 -1.65
CA LEU A 88 3.71 7.42 -2.12
C LEU A 88 4.26 7.37 -3.55
N LYS A 89 4.06 8.43 -4.33
CA LYS A 89 4.61 8.54 -5.69
C LYS A 89 6.10 8.86 -5.70
N ASN A 90 6.65 9.32 -4.58
CA ASN A 90 8.03 9.79 -4.45
C ASN A 90 8.83 8.92 -3.49
N VAL A 91 8.93 7.64 -3.82
CA VAL A 91 9.75 6.71 -3.05
C VAL A 91 11.23 7.01 -3.28
N ASP A 92 11.97 7.29 -2.22
CA ASP A 92 13.39 7.63 -2.29
C ASP A 92 14.31 6.60 -1.64
N PHE A 93 13.74 5.55 -1.07
CA PHE A 93 14.49 4.41 -0.55
C PHE A 93 13.76 3.11 -0.90
N VAL A 94 14.49 2.13 -1.43
CA VAL A 94 13.95 0.80 -1.74
C VAL A 94 14.94 -0.26 -1.29
N MET A 95 14.47 -1.17 -0.47
CA MET A 95 15.22 -2.34 -0.01
C MET A 95 14.41 -3.59 -0.34
N LYS A 96 15.08 -4.63 -0.82
CA LYS A 96 14.47 -5.94 -1.06
C LYS A 96 15.36 -7.02 -0.48
N ASP A 97 14.80 -7.84 0.38
CA ASP A 97 15.50 -8.92 1.08
C ASP A 97 16.81 -8.43 1.71
N GLY A 98 16.74 -7.26 2.36
CA GLY A 98 17.88 -6.63 3.01
C GLY A 98 18.87 -5.94 2.09
N LYS A 99 18.67 -5.98 0.78
CA LYS A 99 19.55 -5.36 -0.20
C LYS A 99 18.99 -4.01 -0.65
N ILE A 100 19.81 -2.97 -0.61
CA ILE A 100 19.41 -1.61 -1.01
C ILE A 100 19.49 -1.47 -2.53
N TYR A 101 18.39 -1.07 -3.16
CA TYR A 101 18.29 -0.83 -4.59
C TYR A 101 18.19 0.65 -4.94
N LYS A 102 17.72 1.46 -4.00
CA LYS A 102 17.61 2.92 -4.17
C LYS A 102 17.80 3.57 -2.81
N ASP A 103 18.61 4.61 -2.76
CA ASP A 103 18.88 5.37 -1.54
C ASP A 103 19.20 6.82 -1.92
N ASN A 104 18.17 7.66 -1.97
CA ASN A 104 18.27 9.07 -2.31
C ASN A 104 18.05 9.98 -1.09
N HIS A 105 18.34 9.47 0.08
CA HIS A 105 18.26 10.27 1.30
C HIS A 105 19.45 11.19 1.47
#